data_d91efcec7bdf73a4c6f6338809bf12ad
#
_entry.id   d91efcec7bdf73a4c6f6338809bf12ad
#
_cell.length_a   1.000
_cell.length_b   1.000
_cell.length_c   1.000
_cell.angle_alpha   90.00
_cell.angle_beta   90.00
_cell.angle_gamma   90.00
#
_symmetry.space_group_name_H-M   'P 1'
#
loop_
_entity.id
_entity.type
_entity.pdbx_description
1 polymer ?
#
loop_
_entity_poly.entity_id
_entity_poly.type
_entity_poly.pdbx_seq_one_letter_code
_entity_poly.pdbx_strand_id
1 'polypeptide(L)'
;SYTPTSTVVGRFGSTQSFAFNDGTHTYKVPAGVTQIQVDAQGALGAHVTTYTGGKGGRVQASVPVTPGETLFIYVGGAAGNHFPFTYKENTVGGRNGGGTGTQGGGGGATDIRRGFTVTNAVLTNNVVTLTTSVAHGFVLNNYVVVAGLGAIYDGSYILTAVTANTFSYAKTNANVASSVVDGAVYYLNPALGLSRRILVAGGGGGATQWARGGDGGGLVAVNGGAHGGNALAAAGTQSTGNALGLGGAGVSSAGGGGGGYWGGEGGSQYGGGGGGSSWTTSNVVFVRHTQGYRSGDGQLIITTAASSTIPAPSNLAVFGGVSQNYVSWTASTNQEAIGYRIKWGTSSGALTNIIDVTGGSKSEQPHTGLTMGTRYYYSIATIYTDMNSACQAICLSDFSAEVSETTRFAATNAFGFTETIQAYKVPNGVTQILVDAQGGQGGQAGAAIGGLGGRVQATLDVTPGETLFVYVGGGGGDNHPAKYQTPITGGWNGGGDGTGTGGGGGGATDIRRGTNVVNASLTTRVATLTTSGAHGLAVGNSFVVANVGAPFDGTF
;
A
#
# COMPACT_ATOMS: atom_id res chain seq x y z
N SER A 1 16.67 13.56 27.15
CA SER A 1 17.04 12.33 26.40
C SER A 1 15.77 11.55 26.07
N TYR A 2 15.36 11.62 24.82
CA TYR A 2 14.25 10.84 24.30
C TYR A 2 14.88 9.65 23.56
N THR A 3 14.72 8.46 24.11
CA THR A 3 15.10 7.21 23.46
C THR A 3 13.88 6.72 22.68
N PRO A 4 13.89 6.69 21.36
CA PRO A 4 12.83 6.02 20.60
C PRO A 4 13.15 4.53 20.55
N THR A 5 12.53 3.76 21.45
CA THR A 5 12.37 2.31 21.28
C THR A 5 11.12 2.05 20.45
N SER A 6 11.22 2.14 19.15
CA SER A 6 10.31 1.45 18.25
C SER A 6 11.14 0.59 17.31
N THR A 7 11.24 -0.68 17.66
CA THR A 7 11.65 -1.72 16.72
C THR A 7 10.57 -1.76 15.64
N VAL A 8 10.84 -1.12 14.50
CA VAL A 8 10.06 -1.31 13.28
C VAL A 8 10.32 -2.75 12.86
N VAL A 9 9.48 -3.66 13.28
CA VAL A 9 9.42 -5.02 12.72
C VAL A 9 8.63 -4.89 11.41
N GLY A 10 9.27 -4.29 10.41
CA GLY A 10 8.83 -4.46 9.03
C GLY A 10 8.91 -5.95 8.72
N ARG A 11 7.85 -6.57 8.24
CA ARG A 11 7.89 -7.92 7.71
C ARG A 11 8.68 -7.90 6.41
N PHE A 12 10.02 -7.88 6.53
CA PHE A 12 10.88 -8.18 5.42
C PHE A 12 10.72 -9.66 5.09
N GLY A 13 10.56 -9.99 3.82
CA GLY A 13 10.76 -11.32 3.31
C GLY A 13 12.20 -11.78 3.59
N SER A 14 12.59 -12.91 3.07
CA SER A 14 13.94 -13.43 3.28
C SER A 14 14.99 -12.45 2.75
N THR A 15 16.01 -12.17 3.56
CA THR A 15 17.19 -11.40 3.16
C THR A 15 18.34 -12.37 2.92
N GLN A 16 19.01 -12.24 1.77
CA GLN A 16 20.20 -12.99 1.42
C GLN A 16 21.35 -12.03 1.12
N SER A 17 22.52 -12.29 1.73
CA SER A 17 23.72 -11.49 1.54
C SER A 17 24.76 -12.29 0.76
N PHE A 18 25.41 -11.64 -0.19
CA PHE A 18 26.47 -12.18 -1.04
C PHE A 18 27.75 -11.38 -0.77
N ALA A 19 28.73 -12.05 -0.20
CA ALA A 19 30.06 -11.51 0.03
C ALA A 19 31.01 -11.92 -1.11
N PHE A 20 32.14 -11.24 -1.22
CA PHE A 20 33.18 -11.59 -2.18
C PHE A 20 33.75 -12.98 -1.90
N ASN A 21 33.89 -13.79 -2.96
CA ASN A 21 34.44 -15.16 -2.86
C ASN A 21 35.18 -15.64 -4.13
N ASP A 22 35.69 -14.74 -4.97
CA ASP A 22 36.29 -15.04 -6.28
C ASP A 22 35.37 -15.79 -7.28
N GLY A 23 34.18 -16.14 -6.88
CA GLY A 23 33.18 -16.83 -7.69
C GLY A 23 32.10 -15.93 -8.27
N THR A 24 31.16 -16.55 -8.92
CA THR A 24 29.88 -15.96 -9.32
C THR A 24 28.80 -16.58 -8.45
N HIS A 25 28.04 -15.74 -7.77
CA HIS A 25 26.87 -16.23 -7.03
C HIS A 25 25.66 -16.30 -7.93
N THR A 26 24.72 -17.14 -7.56
CA THR A 26 23.42 -17.25 -8.23
C THR A 26 22.30 -17.03 -7.22
N TYR A 27 21.23 -16.39 -7.68
CA TYR A 27 20.02 -16.17 -6.90
C TYR A 27 18.81 -16.60 -7.73
N LYS A 28 18.09 -17.64 -7.28
CA LYS A 28 16.83 -18.04 -7.88
C LYS A 28 15.70 -17.24 -7.22
N VAL A 29 14.96 -16.48 -8.02
CA VAL A 29 13.82 -15.68 -7.53
C VAL A 29 12.72 -16.63 -7.03
N PRO A 30 12.24 -16.49 -5.78
CA PRO A 30 11.18 -17.34 -5.26
C PRO A 30 9.88 -17.24 -6.06
N ALA A 31 9.06 -18.28 -6.00
CA ALA A 31 7.73 -18.26 -6.60
C ALA A 31 6.89 -17.12 -6.03
N GLY A 32 6.18 -16.39 -6.89
CA GLY A 32 5.34 -15.26 -6.54
C GLY A 32 6.09 -13.93 -6.31
N VAL A 33 7.41 -13.91 -6.28
CA VAL A 33 8.22 -12.68 -6.13
C VAL A 33 8.38 -12.02 -7.50
N THR A 34 7.81 -10.83 -7.67
CA THR A 34 7.92 -10.04 -8.90
C THR A 34 8.85 -8.85 -8.78
N GLN A 35 9.35 -8.59 -7.55
CA GLN A 35 10.24 -7.47 -7.26
C GLN A 35 11.16 -7.82 -6.08
N ILE A 36 12.41 -7.38 -6.15
CA ILE A 36 13.40 -7.54 -5.08
C ILE A 36 14.03 -6.19 -4.75
N GLN A 37 14.34 -5.97 -3.47
CA GLN A 37 15.18 -4.86 -3.02
C GLN A 37 16.64 -5.29 -3.13
N VAL A 38 17.44 -4.44 -3.71
CA VAL A 38 18.88 -4.68 -3.87
C VAL A 38 19.67 -3.55 -3.21
N ASP A 39 20.68 -3.94 -2.43
CA ASP A 39 21.72 -3.05 -1.91
C ASP A 39 23.06 -3.60 -2.41
N ALA A 40 23.58 -3.01 -3.47
CA ALA A 40 24.86 -3.38 -4.06
C ALA A 40 25.95 -2.38 -3.68
N GLN A 41 27.11 -2.87 -3.29
CA GLN A 41 28.22 -2.07 -2.82
C GLN A 41 29.50 -2.53 -3.56
N GLY A 42 30.13 -1.62 -4.28
CA GLY A 42 31.41 -1.83 -4.97
C GLY A 42 32.57 -1.93 -3.98
N ALA A 43 33.71 -2.39 -4.43
CA ALA A 43 34.88 -2.62 -3.58
C ALA A 43 35.83 -1.43 -3.47
N LEU A 44 36.61 -1.42 -2.40
CA LEU A 44 37.66 -0.45 -2.11
C LEU A 44 38.83 -0.61 -3.09
N GLY A 45 39.41 0.49 -3.55
CA GLY A 45 40.73 0.54 -4.17
C GLY A 45 41.85 0.39 -3.13
N ALA A 46 43.03 -0.04 -3.57
CA ALA A 46 44.16 -0.30 -2.67
C ALA A 46 44.64 0.97 -1.95
N HIS A 47 44.96 0.84 -0.67
CA HIS A 47 45.68 1.82 0.11
C HIS A 47 47.18 1.74 -0.14
N VAL A 48 47.86 2.87 -0.13
CA VAL A 48 49.34 2.93 -0.17
C VAL A 48 49.81 3.92 0.88
N THR A 49 50.50 3.44 1.89
CA THR A 49 51.05 4.22 3.01
C THR A 49 50.03 5.19 3.66
N THR A 50 50.20 6.49 3.43
CA THR A 50 49.38 7.58 4.01
C THR A 50 48.12 7.88 3.18
N TYR A 51 48.09 7.48 1.93
CA TYR A 51 46.97 7.77 1.06
C TYR A 51 46.01 6.59 0.91
N THR A 52 44.75 6.90 1.04
CA THR A 52 43.67 5.90 0.96
C THR A 52 43.25 5.69 -0.48
N GLY A 53 43.03 4.44 -0.85
CA GLY A 53 42.28 4.10 -2.05
C GLY A 53 40.83 4.64 -1.96
N GLY A 54 40.23 4.89 -3.09
CA GLY A 54 38.85 5.31 -3.18
C GLY A 54 37.91 4.22 -2.64
N LYS A 55 36.90 4.63 -1.89
CA LYS A 55 35.85 3.72 -1.42
C LYS A 55 34.95 3.29 -2.57
N GLY A 56 34.39 2.08 -2.49
CA GLY A 56 33.38 1.63 -3.43
C GLY A 56 32.06 2.36 -3.27
N GLY A 57 31.31 2.54 -4.36
CA GLY A 57 29.99 3.14 -4.35
C GLY A 57 28.90 2.19 -3.86
N ARG A 58 27.70 2.70 -3.64
CA ARG A 58 26.52 1.93 -3.27
C ARG A 58 25.36 2.27 -4.21
N VAL A 59 24.59 1.25 -4.58
CA VAL A 59 23.31 1.41 -5.28
C VAL A 59 22.24 0.66 -4.52
N GLN A 60 21.24 1.37 -4.09
CA GLN A 60 20.02 0.81 -3.52
C GLN A 60 18.89 1.00 -4.51
N ALA A 61 18.15 -0.06 -4.79
CA ALA A 61 17.10 0.01 -5.80
C ALA A 61 16.11 -1.15 -5.67
N SER A 62 14.93 -0.96 -6.26
CA SER A 62 13.92 -1.99 -6.43
C SER A 62 13.98 -2.51 -7.87
N VAL A 63 14.28 -3.79 -8.01
CA VAL A 63 14.51 -4.47 -9.28
C VAL A 63 13.31 -5.35 -9.63
N PRO A 64 12.62 -5.11 -10.76
CA PRO A 64 11.57 -6.01 -11.22
C PRO A 64 12.18 -7.33 -11.68
N VAL A 65 11.57 -8.43 -11.23
CA VAL A 65 12.03 -9.79 -11.49
C VAL A 65 10.87 -10.69 -11.92
N THR A 66 11.20 -11.80 -12.56
CA THR A 66 10.22 -12.85 -12.90
C THR A 66 10.34 -13.99 -11.88
N PRO A 67 9.22 -14.46 -11.27
CA PRO A 67 9.24 -15.62 -10.41
C PRO A 67 9.92 -16.81 -11.09
N GLY A 68 10.89 -17.45 -10.38
CA GLY A 68 11.66 -18.57 -10.91
C GLY A 68 12.89 -18.19 -11.73
N GLU A 69 13.06 -16.92 -12.18
CA GLU A 69 14.29 -16.56 -12.90
C GLU A 69 15.55 -16.70 -12.02
N THR A 70 16.67 -16.97 -12.67
CA THR A 70 17.98 -17.04 -11.99
C THR A 70 18.80 -15.81 -12.36
N LEU A 71 19.21 -15.05 -11.33
CA LEU A 71 20.10 -13.91 -11.44
C LEU A 71 21.54 -14.33 -11.11
N PHE A 72 22.50 -13.75 -11.81
CA PHE A 72 23.92 -13.94 -11.59
C PHE A 72 24.52 -12.70 -10.95
N ILE A 73 25.26 -12.89 -9.86
CA ILE A 73 25.78 -11.82 -9.01
C ILE A 73 27.29 -11.87 -9.01
N TYR A 74 27.91 -10.77 -9.35
CA TYR A 74 29.35 -10.57 -9.34
C TYR A 74 29.68 -9.55 -8.26
N VAL A 75 30.32 -10.02 -7.19
CA VAL A 75 30.73 -9.16 -6.09
C VAL A 75 32.15 -8.67 -6.35
N GLY A 76 32.38 -7.36 -6.25
CA GLY A 76 33.68 -6.75 -6.47
C GLY A 76 34.69 -7.15 -5.39
N GLY A 77 35.89 -7.53 -5.78
CA GLY A 77 37.00 -7.72 -4.85
C GLY A 77 37.71 -6.40 -4.58
N ALA A 78 38.13 -6.17 -3.33
CA ALA A 78 39.06 -5.11 -3.03
C ALA A 78 40.42 -5.37 -3.70
N ALA A 79 41.09 -4.32 -4.13
CA ALA A 79 42.42 -4.48 -4.66
C ALA A 79 43.44 -4.79 -3.54
N GLY A 80 44.47 -5.54 -3.86
CA GLY A 80 45.52 -5.86 -2.92
C GLY A 80 46.26 -4.61 -2.43
N ASN A 81 46.44 -4.50 -1.12
CA ASN A 81 47.21 -3.42 -0.51
C ASN A 81 48.72 -3.63 -0.71
N HIS A 82 49.41 -2.59 -1.06
CA HIS A 82 50.88 -2.59 -1.12
C HIS A 82 51.45 -2.13 0.23
N PHE A 83 51.60 -3.04 1.19
CA PHE A 83 52.22 -2.76 2.49
C PHE A 83 52.88 -4.02 3.05
N PRO A 84 54.15 -3.99 3.58
CA PRO A 84 55.11 -2.90 3.62
C PRO A 84 55.85 -2.76 2.30
N PHE A 85 56.50 -1.59 2.08
CA PHE A 85 57.22 -1.24 0.86
C PHE A 85 58.19 -2.33 0.38
N THR A 86 57.76 -3.08 -0.64
CA THR A 86 58.67 -3.68 -1.62
C THR A 86 58.13 -3.18 -2.97
N TYR A 87 58.97 -2.54 -3.78
CA TYR A 87 58.64 -2.20 -5.15
C TYR A 87 58.21 -3.46 -5.90
N LYS A 88 56.94 -3.82 -5.79
CA LYS A 88 56.34 -4.85 -6.64
C LYS A 88 55.73 -4.17 -7.84
N GLU A 89 56.29 -4.48 -8.98
CA GLU A 89 55.66 -4.18 -10.25
C GLU A 89 54.28 -4.88 -10.30
N ASN A 90 53.22 -4.07 -10.55
CA ASN A 90 51.85 -4.49 -10.81
C ASN A 90 51.05 -5.09 -9.61
N THR A 91 50.41 -4.19 -8.85
CA THR A 91 49.34 -4.57 -7.91
C THR A 91 48.08 -4.94 -8.69
N VAL A 92 47.60 -6.14 -8.49
CA VAL A 92 46.41 -6.65 -9.19
C VAL A 92 45.19 -5.84 -8.79
N GLY A 93 44.39 -5.43 -9.77
CA GLY A 93 43.09 -4.83 -9.53
C GLY A 93 42.08 -5.83 -8.96
N GLY A 94 41.11 -5.31 -8.23
CA GLY A 94 40.04 -6.11 -7.64
C GLY A 94 39.22 -6.84 -8.71
N ARG A 95 38.75 -8.04 -8.36
CA ARG A 95 37.88 -8.82 -9.26
C ARG A 95 36.63 -8.04 -9.67
N ASN A 96 36.09 -8.31 -10.84
CA ASN A 96 35.01 -7.62 -11.50
C ASN A 96 35.36 -6.17 -11.89
N GLY A 97 36.49 -6.02 -12.57
CA GLY A 97 36.83 -4.87 -13.37
C GLY A 97 37.78 -3.84 -12.74
N GLY A 98 38.35 -4.09 -11.57
CA GLY A 98 39.39 -3.19 -11.04
C GLY A 98 40.64 -3.21 -11.93
N GLY A 99 41.18 -2.02 -12.24
CA GLY A 99 42.42 -1.85 -13.02
C GLY A 99 43.68 -2.18 -12.19
N THR A 100 44.70 -2.73 -12.82
CA THR A 100 46.01 -2.92 -12.19
C THR A 100 46.68 -1.59 -11.91
N GLY A 101 47.40 -1.48 -10.81
CA GLY A 101 48.22 -0.30 -10.50
C GLY A 101 49.69 -0.71 -10.39
N THR A 102 50.60 0.19 -10.65
CA THR A 102 52.04 0.00 -10.33
C THR A 102 52.34 0.30 -8.85
N GLN A 103 51.39 0.93 -8.13
CA GLN A 103 51.39 1.05 -6.68
C GLN A 103 50.10 0.45 -6.06
N GLY A 104 48.93 1.00 -6.27
CA GLY A 104 47.67 0.48 -5.76
C GLY A 104 46.69 0.09 -6.88
N GLY A 105 46.14 -1.11 -6.85
CA GLY A 105 45.11 -1.52 -7.80
C GLY A 105 43.76 -0.85 -7.52
N GLY A 106 42.90 -0.71 -8.53
CA GLY A 106 41.51 -0.28 -8.38
C GLY A 106 40.60 -1.40 -7.85
N GLY A 107 39.57 -1.07 -7.09
CA GLY A 107 38.56 -1.98 -6.59
C GLY A 107 37.60 -2.42 -7.69
N GLY A 108 37.02 -3.61 -7.56
CA GLY A 108 36.02 -4.15 -8.50
C GLY A 108 34.62 -3.60 -8.29
N ALA A 109 33.80 -3.61 -9.33
CA ALA A 109 32.39 -3.29 -9.23
C ALA A 109 31.58 -4.48 -8.66
N THR A 110 30.42 -4.19 -8.08
CA THR A 110 29.42 -5.22 -7.75
C THR A 110 28.20 -5.05 -8.63
N ASP A 111 27.79 -6.12 -9.31
CA ASP A 111 26.68 -6.05 -10.24
C ASP A 111 25.77 -7.30 -10.25
N ILE A 112 24.56 -7.13 -10.77
CA ILE A 112 23.59 -8.20 -11.04
C ILE A 112 23.34 -8.28 -12.55
N ARG A 113 23.23 -9.49 -13.05
CA ARG A 113 22.98 -9.78 -14.48
C ARG A 113 21.88 -10.82 -14.66
N ARG A 114 21.09 -10.67 -15.73
CA ARG A 114 20.17 -11.73 -16.19
C ARG A 114 20.93 -12.79 -16.97
N GLY A 115 20.76 -14.04 -16.59
CA GLY A 115 21.27 -15.18 -17.34
C GLY A 115 20.55 -15.41 -18.68
N PHE A 116 21.05 -16.34 -19.46
CA PHE A 116 20.34 -16.90 -20.61
C PHE A 116 19.48 -18.06 -20.09
N THR A 117 18.17 -18.00 -20.30
CA THR A 117 17.25 -19.06 -19.87
C THR A 117 17.55 -20.35 -20.65
N VAL A 118 17.72 -21.44 -19.92
CA VAL A 118 17.88 -22.78 -20.49
C VAL A 118 16.52 -23.45 -20.53
N THR A 119 16.12 -23.92 -21.72
CA THR A 119 14.80 -24.49 -21.98
C THR A 119 14.81 -25.98 -22.20
N ASN A 120 15.96 -26.56 -22.51
CA ASN A 120 16.12 -28.00 -22.70
C ASN A 120 17.50 -28.48 -22.25
N ALA A 121 17.56 -29.70 -21.70
CA ALA A 121 18.78 -30.33 -21.26
C ALA A 121 18.79 -31.80 -21.65
N VAL A 122 19.92 -32.28 -22.12
CA VAL A 122 20.19 -33.70 -22.38
C VAL A 122 21.59 -34.05 -21.92
N LEU A 123 21.76 -35.26 -21.34
CA LEU A 123 23.07 -35.81 -21.00
C LEU A 123 23.21 -37.16 -21.68
N THR A 124 24.23 -37.30 -22.52
CA THR A 124 24.51 -38.53 -23.27
C THR A 124 26.03 -38.74 -23.31
N ASN A 125 26.49 -39.93 -22.93
CA ASN A 125 27.90 -40.30 -22.96
C ASN A 125 28.82 -39.29 -22.25
N ASN A 126 28.42 -38.86 -21.05
CA ASN A 126 29.14 -37.88 -20.23
C ASN A 126 29.26 -36.48 -20.85
N VAL A 127 28.43 -36.16 -21.82
CA VAL A 127 28.33 -34.82 -22.41
C VAL A 127 26.93 -34.27 -22.15
N VAL A 128 26.87 -33.13 -21.49
CA VAL A 128 25.65 -32.35 -21.34
C VAL A 128 25.54 -31.41 -22.56
N THR A 129 24.37 -31.36 -23.15
CA THR A 129 23.99 -30.35 -24.14
C THR A 129 22.76 -29.59 -23.64
N LEU A 130 22.88 -28.28 -23.55
CA LEU A 130 21.82 -27.37 -23.10
C LEU A 130 21.38 -26.47 -24.26
N THR A 131 20.06 -26.16 -24.31
CA THR A 131 19.48 -25.24 -25.29
C THR A 131 18.97 -24.00 -24.56
N THR A 132 19.32 -22.82 -25.05
CA THR A 132 18.82 -21.53 -24.54
C THR A 132 17.66 -21.01 -25.35
N SER A 133 16.78 -20.23 -24.72
CA SER A 133 15.61 -19.60 -25.34
C SER A 133 15.98 -18.56 -26.41
N VAL A 134 17.17 -17.98 -26.33
CA VAL A 134 17.71 -16.99 -27.25
C VAL A 134 19.19 -17.26 -27.52
N ALA A 135 19.75 -16.68 -28.57
CA ALA A 135 21.17 -16.76 -28.85
C ALA A 135 22.01 -16.23 -27.68
N HIS A 136 22.96 -17.04 -27.21
CA HIS A 136 23.73 -16.73 -26.00
C HIS A 136 25.07 -16.02 -26.27
N GLY A 137 25.58 -16.09 -27.49
CA GLY A 137 26.85 -15.47 -27.86
C GLY A 137 28.09 -16.08 -27.22
N PHE A 138 28.00 -17.27 -26.64
CA PHE A 138 29.17 -18.00 -26.15
C PHE A 138 30.06 -18.45 -27.29
N VAL A 139 31.34 -18.59 -26.99
CA VAL A 139 32.32 -19.18 -27.89
C VAL A 139 33.00 -20.41 -27.22
N LEU A 140 33.62 -21.24 -28.04
CA LEU A 140 34.34 -22.40 -27.56
C LEU A 140 35.34 -21.99 -26.48
N ASN A 141 35.52 -22.84 -25.48
CA ASN A 141 36.37 -22.58 -24.31
C ASN A 141 35.91 -21.45 -23.39
N ASN A 142 34.72 -20.86 -23.57
CA ASN A 142 34.18 -19.99 -22.52
C ASN A 142 33.94 -20.80 -21.25
N TYR A 143 34.23 -20.16 -20.12
CA TYR A 143 33.82 -20.67 -18.80
C TYR A 143 32.42 -20.11 -18.48
N VAL A 144 31.51 -21.00 -18.16
CA VAL A 144 30.12 -20.65 -17.82
C VAL A 144 29.71 -21.22 -16.48
N VAL A 145 28.72 -20.58 -15.86
CA VAL A 145 27.99 -21.04 -14.68
C VAL A 145 26.59 -21.46 -15.13
N VAL A 146 26.21 -22.70 -14.86
CA VAL A 146 24.87 -23.25 -15.06
C VAL A 146 24.20 -23.36 -13.70
N ALA A 147 22.97 -22.89 -13.59
CA ALA A 147 22.25 -22.87 -12.32
C ALA A 147 20.74 -23.03 -12.48
N GLY A 148 20.11 -23.64 -11.47
CA GLY A 148 18.67 -23.82 -11.40
C GLY A 148 18.11 -25.01 -12.14
N LEU A 149 18.97 -25.85 -12.74
CA LEU A 149 18.59 -27.08 -13.45
C LEU A 149 18.67 -28.34 -12.57
N GLY A 150 19.23 -28.20 -11.38
CA GLY A 150 19.47 -29.29 -10.44
C GLY A 150 20.89 -29.91 -10.51
N ALA A 151 21.24 -30.74 -9.52
CA ALA A 151 22.59 -31.23 -9.28
C ALA A 151 23.24 -31.97 -10.47
N ILE A 152 22.44 -32.54 -11.36
CA ILE A 152 22.92 -33.23 -12.56
C ILE A 152 23.59 -32.25 -13.52
N TYR A 153 23.08 -31.00 -13.63
CA TYR A 153 23.53 -30.04 -14.62
C TYR A 153 24.26 -28.83 -14.02
N ASP A 154 23.90 -28.44 -12.80
CA ASP A 154 24.41 -27.20 -12.17
C ASP A 154 25.92 -27.31 -11.88
N GLY A 155 26.61 -26.18 -12.05
CA GLY A 155 28.05 -26.06 -11.82
C GLY A 155 28.74 -25.07 -12.74
N SER A 156 30.07 -25.04 -12.69
CA SER A 156 30.91 -24.20 -13.54
C SER A 156 31.68 -25.09 -14.52
N TYR A 157 31.60 -24.78 -15.81
CA TYR A 157 32.10 -25.64 -16.88
C TYR A 157 32.79 -24.86 -17.98
N ILE A 158 33.76 -25.56 -18.66
CA ILE A 158 34.33 -25.12 -19.93
C ILE A 158 33.46 -25.66 -21.06
N LEU A 159 33.12 -24.84 -22.01
CA LEU A 159 32.32 -25.23 -23.18
C LEU A 159 33.18 -26.01 -24.17
N THR A 160 32.68 -27.18 -24.57
CA THR A 160 33.32 -28.08 -25.52
C THR A 160 32.71 -28.08 -26.90
N ALA A 161 31.49 -27.55 -27.02
CA ALA A 161 30.80 -27.26 -28.28
C ALA A 161 29.82 -26.12 -28.13
N VAL A 162 29.61 -25.33 -29.17
CA VAL A 162 28.69 -24.19 -29.18
C VAL A 162 28.04 -23.99 -30.55
N THR A 163 26.76 -23.64 -30.54
CA THR A 163 26.03 -23.09 -31.69
C THR A 163 25.41 -21.75 -31.27
N ALA A 164 24.51 -21.19 -32.02
CA ALA A 164 23.82 -19.94 -31.62
C ALA A 164 23.01 -20.11 -30.33
N ASN A 165 22.29 -21.23 -30.19
CA ASN A 165 21.36 -21.47 -29.08
C ASN A 165 21.69 -22.73 -28.27
N THR A 166 22.70 -23.52 -28.63
CA THR A 166 23.09 -24.69 -27.87
C THR A 166 24.55 -24.63 -27.49
N PHE A 167 24.88 -25.23 -26.35
CA PHE A 167 26.26 -25.44 -25.91
C PHE A 167 26.41 -26.74 -25.14
N SER A 168 27.61 -27.28 -25.12
CA SER A 168 27.90 -28.54 -24.45
C SER A 168 29.11 -28.42 -23.54
N TYR A 169 29.13 -29.28 -22.52
CA TYR A 169 30.25 -29.43 -21.60
C TYR A 169 30.33 -30.87 -21.08
N ALA A 170 31.49 -31.26 -20.63
CA ALA A 170 31.73 -32.62 -20.09
C ALA A 170 31.22 -32.72 -18.63
N LYS A 171 30.47 -33.77 -18.34
CA LYS A 171 30.03 -34.09 -16.97
C LYS A 171 29.75 -35.58 -16.85
N THR A 172 30.49 -36.25 -15.99
CA THR A 172 30.28 -37.67 -15.73
C THR A 172 29.01 -37.90 -14.94
N ASN A 173 28.05 -38.55 -15.58
CA ASN A 173 26.79 -38.98 -14.95
C ASN A 173 26.09 -40.02 -15.86
N ALA A 174 25.08 -40.72 -15.35
CA ALA A 174 24.21 -41.56 -16.16
C ALA A 174 23.48 -40.74 -17.23
N ASN A 175 23.22 -41.36 -18.38
CA ASN A 175 22.50 -40.72 -19.46
C ASN A 175 21.11 -40.21 -18.97
N VAL A 176 20.76 -39.02 -19.36
CA VAL A 176 19.44 -38.39 -19.10
C VAL A 176 18.85 -37.99 -20.44
N ALA A 177 17.66 -38.51 -20.73
CA ALA A 177 16.93 -38.17 -21.95
C ALA A 177 16.63 -36.68 -22.04
N SER A 178 16.51 -36.16 -23.25
CA SER A 178 16.14 -34.77 -23.48
C SER A 178 14.86 -34.41 -22.74
N SER A 179 14.90 -33.35 -21.98
CA SER A 179 13.77 -32.86 -21.18
C SER A 179 13.70 -31.33 -21.16
N VAL A 180 12.48 -30.81 -21.07
CA VAL A 180 12.24 -29.38 -20.81
C VAL A 180 12.71 -29.08 -19.39
N VAL A 181 13.46 -28.01 -19.23
CA VAL A 181 14.01 -27.55 -17.96
C VAL A 181 13.82 -26.04 -17.82
N ASP A 182 13.96 -25.55 -16.59
CA ASP A 182 13.86 -24.12 -16.27
C ASP A 182 15.02 -23.72 -15.36
N GLY A 183 16.05 -23.16 -15.96
CA GLY A 183 17.24 -22.66 -15.29
C GLY A 183 17.96 -21.65 -16.14
N ALA A 184 19.18 -21.31 -15.81
CA ALA A 184 19.93 -20.29 -16.52
C ALA A 184 21.42 -20.61 -16.63
N VAL A 185 22.05 -20.00 -17.61
CA VAL A 185 23.51 -20.03 -17.81
C VAL A 185 24.05 -18.62 -18.00
N TYR A 186 25.27 -18.38 -17.51
CA TYR A 186 25.97 -17.15 -17.74
C TYR A 186 27.50 -17.32 -17.75
N TYR A 187 28.23 -16.27 -18.16
CA TYR A 187 29.69 -16.28 -18.13
C TYR A 187 30.25 -16.38 -16.70
N LEU A 188 31.29 -17.18 -16.47
CA LEU A 188 32.04 -17.13 -15.22
C LEU A 188 32.98 -15.90 -15.19
N ASN A 189 33.51 -15.49 -16.34
CA ASN A 189 34.35 -14.30 -16.45
C ASN A 189 33.52 -13.03 -16.36
N PRO A 190 33.73 -12.18 -15.34
CA PRO A 190 32.95 -10.96 -15.16
C PRO A 190 33.14 -9.91 -16.26
N ALA A 191 34.24 -9.97 -17.03
CA ALA A 191 34.46 -9.05 -18.16
C ALA A 191 33.58 -9.35 -19.38
N LEU A 192 32.89 -10.49 -19.41
CA LEU A 192 32.01 -10.88 -20.51
C LEU A 192 30.55 -10.62 -20.19
N GLY A 193 29.71 -10.49 -21.21
CA GLY A 193 28.26 -10.36 -21.08
C GLY A 193 27.77 -9.08 -20.40
N LEU A 194 28.56 -8.00 -20.43
CA LEU A 194 28.26 -6.73 -19.72
C LEU A 194 26.96 -6.06 -20.13
N SER A 195 26.44 -6.34 -21.34
CA SER A 195 25.16 -5.80 -21.84
C SER A 195 23.92 -6.32 -21.09
N ARG A 196 24.05 -7.39 -20.29
CA ARG A 196 22.93 -7.99 -19.55
C ARG A 196 22.91 -7.59 -18.06
N ARG A 197 23.73 -6.60 -17.67
CA ARG A 197 23.71 -6.04 -16.32
C ARG A 197 22.38 -5.32 -16.05
N ILE A 198 21.86 -5.48 -14.85
CA ILE A 198 20.64 -4.82 -14.38
C ILE A 198 21.00 -3.61 -13.53
N LEU A 199 22.03 -3.78 -12.69
CA LEU A 199 22.47 -2.81 -11.70
C LEU A 199 23.97 -2.97 -11.48
N VAL A 200 24.70 -1.86 -11.33
CA VAL A 200 26.15 -1.83 -11.08
C VAL A 200 26.46 -0.80 -9.98
N ALA A 201 27.17 -1.22 -8.95
CA ALA A 201 27.81 -0.35 -7.97
C ALA A 201 29.32 -0.27 -8.27
N GLY A 202 29.83 0.93 -8.55
CA GLY A 202 31.21 1.13 -8.98
C GLY A 202 32.23 0.93 -7.87
N GLY A 203 33.42 0.41 -8.19
CA GLY A 203 34.57 0.29 -7.32
C GLY A 203 35.41 1.55 -7.24
N GLY A 204 36.19 1.72 -6.17
CA GLY A 204 37.10 2.84 -5.98
C GLY A 204 38.42 2.70 -6.73
N GLY A 205 39.07 3.78 -7.10
CA GLY A 205 40.43 3.81 -7.67
C GLY A 205 41.52 3.52 -6.65
N GLY A 206 42.65 2.99 -7.10
CA GLY A 206 43.83 2.74 -6.27
C GLY A 206 44.58 4.02 -5.91
N ALA A 207 45.14 4.07 -4.70
CA ALA A 207 46.01 5.15 -4.25
C ALA A 207 47.47 4.95 -4.71
N THR A 208 48.26 5.99 -4.51
CA THR A 208 49.72 5.94 -4.51
C THR A 208 50.28 6.50 -3.19
N GLN A 209 51.59 6.48 -3.00
CA GLN A 209 52.19 7.15 -1.83
C GLN A 209 52.10 8.69 -1.87
N TRP A 210 51.61 9.27 -2.97
CA TRP A 210 51.49 10.71 -3.15
C TRP A 210 50.09 11.21 -3.50
N ALA A 211 49.18 10.31 -3.88
CA ALA A 211 47.85 10.70 -4.33
C ALA A 211 46.77 9.67 -3.92
N ARG A 212 45.58 10.16 -3.60
CA ARG A 212 44.41 9.35 -3.26
C ARG A 212 43.79 8.71 -4.50
N GLY A 213 43.21 7.53 -4.35
CA GLY A 213 42.28 6.97 -5.33
C GLY A 213 40.96 7.72 -5.30
N GLY A 214 40.28 7.82 -6.45
CA GLY A 214 38.95 8.39 -6.58
C GLY A 214 37.87 7.43 -6.05
N ASP A 215 36.87 7.95 -5.35
CA ASP A 215 35.73 7.16 -4.87
C ASP A 215 34.87 6.67 -6.03
N GLY A 216 34.45 5.41 -5.95
CA GLY A 216 33.50 4.83 -6.88
C GLY A 216 32.05 5.19 -6.55
N GLY A 217 31.15 4.93 -7.48
CA GLY A 217 29.71 5.15 -7.30
C GLY A 217 29.22 6.50 -7.83
N GLY A 218 27.93 6.75 -7.67
CA GLY A 218 27.25 7.83 -8.36
C GLY A 218 27.08 7.54 -9.86
N LEU A 219 26.33 8.37 -10.56
CA LEU A 219 26.28 8.36 -12.03
C LEU A 219 27.60 8.83 -12.65
N VAL A 220 28.32 9.66 -11.92
CA VAL A 220 29.70 10.09 -12.18
C VAL A 220 30.50 9.81 -10.92
N ALA A 221 31.57 9.05 -11.02
CA ALA A 221 32.44 8.74 -9.88
C ALA A 221 33.42 9.91 -9.59
N VAL A 222 34.38 9.71 -8.69
CA VAL A 222 35.36 10.73 -8.32
C VAL A 222 36.67 10.49 -9.07
N ASN A 223 37.27 11.57 -9.57
CA ASN A 223 38.62 11.53 -10.19
C ASN A 223 39.68 11.08 -9.18
N GLY A 224 40.69 10.38 -9.65
CA GLY A 224 41.90 10.11 -8.87
C GLY A 224 42.69 11.40 -8.55
N GLY A 225 43.41 11.41 -7.42
CA GLY A 225 44.26 12.54 -7.04
C GLY A 225 45.43 12.70 -8.00
N ALA A 226 45.84 13.96 -8.26
CA ALA A 226 47.05 14.29 -9.01
C ALA A 226 48.26 14.46 -8.07
N HIS A 227 49.49 14.31 -8.61
CA HIS A 227 50.72 14.64 -7.96
C HIS A 227 51.59 15.51 -8.89
N GLY A 228 52.24 16.56 -8.35
CA GLY A 228 53.22 17.34 -9.07
C GLY A 228 52.70 18.10 -10.29
N GLY A 229 51.41 18.47 -10.34
CA GLY A 229 50.81 19.20 -11.47
C GLY A 229 50.38 18.33 -12.65
N ASN A 230 50.43 16.99 -12.51
CA ASN A 230 49.96 16.05 -13.53
C ASN A 230 48.42 16.04 -13.63
N ALA A 231 47.92 15.52 -14.73
CA ALA A 231 46.47 15.38 -14.94
C ALA A 231 45.86 14.39 -13.94
N LEU A 232 44.64 14.70 -13.50
CA LEU A 232 43.81 13.77 -12.71
C LEU A 232 43.45 12.56 -13.56
N ALA A 233 43.46 11.35 -12.98
CA ALA A 233 42.87 10.19 -13.62
C ALA A 233 41.34 10.36 -13.62
N ALA A 234 40.74 10.36 -14.82
CA ALA A 234 39.32 10.62 -14.96
C ALA A 234 38.46 9.48 -14.33
N ALA A 235 37.36 9.88 -13.73
CA ALA A 235 36.36 8.98 -13.21
C ALA A 235 35.52 8.38 -14.33
N GLY A 236 34.93 7.21 -14.08
CA GLY A 236 33.87 6.67 -14.93
C GLY A 236 32.60 7.50 -14.84
N THR A 237 31.93 7.68 -15.96
CA THR A 237 30.63 8.38 -16.09
C THR A 237 29.56 7.43 -16.66
N GLN A 238 28.46 7.94 -17.22
CA GLN A 238 27.46 7.13 -17.92
C GLN A 238 27.86 6.84 -19.38
N SER A 239 28.84 7.52 -19.92
CA SER A 239 29.22 7.42 -21.34
C SER A 239 30.73 7.40 -21.58
N THR A 240 31.53 7.73 -20.59
CA THR A 240 33.00 7.84 -20.69
C THR A 240 33.71 7.26 -19.48
N GLY A 241 34.95 6.87 -19.67
CA GLY A 241 35.86 6.26 -18.71
C GLY A 241 36.86 5.40 -19.45
N ASN A 242 37.61 4.55 -18.73
CA ASN A 242 38.58 3.67 -19.38
C ASN A 242 37.91 2.69 -20.37
N ALA A 243 37.00 1.87 -19.86
CA ALA A 243 36.21 0.96 -20.68
C ALA A 243 34.93 0.55 -19.96
N LEU A 244 33.95 -0.01 -20.72
CA LEU A 244 32.72 -0.57 -20.15
C LEU A 244 33.10 -1.73 -19.22
N GLY A 245 32.80 -1.59 -17.96
CA GLY A 245 33.06 -2.62 -16.93
C GLY A 245 34.48 -2.60 -16.33
N LEU A 246 35.48 -1.99 -16.99
CA LEU A 246 36.88 -2.18 -16.66
C LEU A 246 37.58 -0.86 -16.33
N GLY A 247 38.23 -0.83 -15.17
CA GLY A 247 39.15 0.25 -14.77
C GLY A 247 40.47 0.18 -15.50
N GLY A 248 41.06 1.35 -15.75
CA GLY A 248 42.32 1.52 -16.45
C GLY A 248 43.52 1.09 -15.61
N ALA A 249 44.55 0.61 -16.29
CA ALA A 249 45.83 0.32 -15.65
C ALA A 249 46.60 1.61 -15.30
N GLY A 250 47.10 1.70 -14.07
CA GLY A 250 48.00 2.76 -13.63
C GLY A 250 49.42 2.57 -14.20
N VAL A 251 50.04 3.63 -14.73
CA VAL A 251 51.36 3.59 -15.31
C VAL A 251 52.31 4.55 -14.58
N SER A 252 53.60 4.29 -14.60
CA SER A 252 54.64 5.16 -13.99
C SER A 252 54.39 5.43 -12.51
N SER A 253 54.34 4.39 -11.68
CA SER A 253 54.12 4.45 -10.23
C SER A 253 52.73 5.01 -9.85
N ALA A 254 51.70 4.69 -10.61
CA ALA A 254 50.37 5.22 -10.44
C ALA A 254 49.37 4.16 -9.97
N GLY A 255 48.18 4.62 -9.52
CA GLY A 255 47.06 3.79 -9.09
C GLY A 255 46.19 3.35 -10.25
N GLY A 256 45.64 2.13 -10.16
CA GLY A 256 44.66 1.58 -11.13
C GLY A 256 43.29 2.17 -10.93
N GLY A 257 42.49 2.30 -12.01
CA GLY A 257 41.10 2.77 -11.98
C GLY A 257 40.12 1.73 -11.39
N GLY A 258 39.05 2.18 -10.77
CA GLY A 258 37.98 1.33 -10.25
C GLY A 258 37.09 0.74 -11.36
N GLY A 259 36.59 -0.49 -11.17
CA GLY A 259 35.58 -1.10 -12.04
C GLY A 259 34.23 -0.40 -11.89
N GLY A 260 33.38 -0.43 -12.93
CA GLY A 260 32.08 0.24 -12.86
C GLY A 260 31.16 -0.06 -14.04
N TYR A 261 30.12 0.72 -14.23
CA TYR A 261 29.42 0.73 -15.53
C TYR A 261 30.42 1.15 -16.60
N TRP A 262 31.00 2.35 -16.44
CA TRP A 262 32.28 2.69 -17.02
C TRP A 262 33.33 2.68 -15.90
N GLY A 263 34.45 2.03 -16.13
CA GLY A 263 35.57 2.06 -15.18
C GLY A 263 36.26 3.41 -15.19
N GLY A 264 36.86 3.75 -14.05
CA GLY A 264 37.75 4.92 -13.96
C GLY A 264 39.06 4.71 -14.72
N GLU A 265 39.72 5.76 -15.13
CA GLU A 265 41.05 5.69 -15.75
C GLU A 265 42.14 5.36 -14.72
N GLY A 266 43.16 4.70 -15.17
CA GLY A 266 44.39 4.54 -14.40
C GLY A 266 45.14 5.87 -14.28
N GLY A 267 45.78 6.06 -13.13
CA GLY A 267 46.66 7.22 -12.92
C GLY A 267 47.90 7.19 -13.80
N SER A 268 48.56 8.33 -13.92
CA SER A 268 49.90 8.49 -14.54
C SER A 268 50.82 9.21 -13.57
N GLN A 269 52.12 8.99 -13.65
CA GLN A 269 53.17 9.72 -12.92
C GLN A 269 52.79 10.02 -11.46
N TYR A 270 52.67 8.97 -10.65
CA TYR A 270 52.34 9.03 -9.22
C TYR A 270 50.90 9.44 -8.88
N GLY A 271 50.01 9.62 -9.86
CA GLY A 271 48.59 9.91 -9.65
C GLY A 271 47.82 8.71 -9.17
N GLY A 272 46.79 8.95 -8.37
CA GLY A 272 45.80 7.92 -8.02
C GLY A 272 44.87 7.59 -9.19
N GLY A 273 44.30 6.37 -9.24
CA GLY A 273 43.32 5.98 -10.23
C GLY A 273 41.92 6.58 -9.99
N GLY A 274 41.14 6.83 -11.04
CA GLY A 274 39.75 7.31 -10.96
C GLY A 274 38.81 6.21 -10.46
N GLY A 275 37.68 6.57 -9.82
CA GLY A 275 36.63 5.64 -9.42
C GLY A 275 35.76 5.22 -10.61
N GLY A 276 35.12 4.04 -10.53
CA GLY A 276 34.14 3.58 -11.52
C GLY A 276 32.72 4.06 -11.23
N SER A 277 31.92 4.30 -12.29
CA SER A 277 30.53 4.77 -12.16
C SER A 277 29.55 3.66 -11.79
N SER A 278 28.46 4.02 -11.16
CA SER A 278 27.30 3.14 -10.94
C SER A 278 26.23 3.34 -12.01
N TRP A 279 25.35 2.33 -12.17
CA TRP A 279 24.31 2.38 -13.20
C TRP A 279 23.16 1.40 -12.89
N THR A 280 22.00 1.66 -13.47
CA THR A 280 20.85 0.74 -13.49
C THR A 280 20.15 0.79 -14.84
N THR A 281 19.45 -0.30 -15.20
CA THR A 281 18.51 -0.28 -16.33
C THR A 281 17.33 0.64 -16.04
N SER A 282 16.66 1.12 -17.09
CA SER A 282 15.55 2.10 -16.99
C SER A 282 14.29 1.56 -16.29
N ASN A 283 14.13 0.23 -16.19
CA ASN A 283 12.99 -0.41 -15.50
C ASN A 283 13.23 -0.65 -14.00
N VAL A 284 14.41 -0.30 -13.48
CA VAL A 284 14.72 -0.32 -12.05
C VAL A 284 14.21 0.96 -11.42
N VAL A 285 13.54 0.86 -10.28
CA VAL A 285 12.87 1.98 -9.62
C VAL A 285 13.45 2.22 -8.20
N PHE A 286 13.11 3.36 -7.60
CA PHE A 286 13.61 3.78 -6.27
C PHE A 286 15.13 3.75 -6.16
N VAL A 287 15.80 4.19 -7.23
CA VAL A 287 17.26 4.14 -7.33
C VAL A 287 17.90 5.25 -6.50
N ARG A 288 18.81 4.85 -5.60
CA ARG A 288 19.69 5.74 -4.87
C ARG A 288 21.15 5.37 -5.11
N HIS A 289 21.91 6.26 -5.68
CA HIS A 289 23.36 6.15 -5.82
C HIS A 289 24.06 6.88 -4.70
N THR A 290 25.08 6.24 -4.07
CA THR A 290 25.93 6.85 -3.06
C THR A 290 27.39 6.66 -3.46
N GLN A 291 28.15 7.74 -3.53
CA GLN A 291 29.60 7.71 -3.76
C GLN A 291 30.35 7.36 -2.48
N GLY A 292 31.50 6.69 -2.59
CA GLY A 292 32.44 6.54 -1.50
C GLY A 292 31.90 5.90 -0.23
N TYR A 293 31.08 4.86 -0.38
CA TYR A 293 30.37 4.21 0.74
C TYR A 293 31.15 3.05 1.36
N ARG A 294 31.63 2.09 0.54
CA ARG A 294 32.13 0.80 1.00
C ARG A 294 33.65 0.79 1.20
N SER A 295 34.08 0.29 2.36
CA SER A 295 35.49 -0.04 2.64
C SER A 295 35.66 -1.56 2.64
N GLY A 296 36.71 -2.09 1.96
CA GLY A 296 36.97 -3.52 1.79
C GLY A 296 36.31 -4.11 0.54
N ASP A 297 36.09 -5.41 0.54
CA ASP A 297 35.40 -6.10 -0.55
C ASP A 297 33.99 -5.58 -0.74
N GLY A 298 33.47 -5.68 -1.95
CA GLY A 298 32.08 -5.41 -2.27
C GLY A 298 31.11 -6.31 -1.50
N GLN A 299 29.86 -5.99 -1.60
CA GLN A 299 28.76 -6.76 -1.02
C GLN A 299 27.50 -6.55 -1.84
N LEU A 300 26.65 -7.56 -1.88
CA LEU A 300 25.32 -7.42 -2.41
C LEU A 300 24.32 -8.06 -1.46
N ILE A 301 23.22 -7.34 -1.19
CA ILE A 301 22.13 -7.82 -0.34
C ILE A 301 20.85 -7.78 -1.17
N ILE A 302 20.15 -8.92 -1.23
CA ILE A 302 18.82 -9.03 -1.81
C ILE A 302 17.82 -9.23 -0.67
N THR A 303 16.78 -8.43 -0.66
CA THR A 303 15.63 -8.63 0.24
C THR A 303 14.39 -8.83 -0.63
N THR A 304 13.71 -9.96 -0.46
CA THR A 304 12.39 -10.14 -1.06
C THR A 304 11.39 -9.31 -0.28
N ALA A 305 10.56 -8.53 -0.96
CA ALA A 305 9.36 -8.03 -0.32
C ALA A 305 8.51 -9.26 0.10
N ALA A 306 8.13 -9.35 1.36
CA ALA A 306 6.98 -10.18 1.68
C ALA A 306 5.82 -9.59 0.87
N SER A 307 5.12 -10.42 0.08
CA SER A 307 3.83 -10.02 -0.48
C SER A 307 2.89 -9.81 0.70
N SER A 308 2.95 -8.64 1.32
CA SER A 308 1.92 -8.21 2.24
C SER A 308 0.77 -7.75 1.37
N THR A 309 -0.11 -8.65 1.00
CA THR A 309 -1.47 -8.26 0.66
C THR A 309 -2.03 -7.62 1.93
N ILE A 310 -1.99 -6.31 2.01
CA ILE A 310 -2.73 -5.60 3.06
C ILE A 310 -4.20 -5.92 2.80
N PRO A 311 -4.88 -6.57 3.73
CA PRO A 311 -6.27 -6.95 3.52
C PRO A 311 -7.14 -5.68 3.40
N ALA A 312 -8.22 -5.78 2.65
CA ALA A 312 -9.26 -4.76 2.66
C ALA A 312 -9.72 -4.49 4.10
N PRO A 313 -10.14 -3.27 4.42
CA PRO A 313 -10.78 -2.98 5.68
C PRO A 313 -11.97 -3.90 5.92
N SER A 314 -12.14 -4.37 7.16
CA SER A 314 -13.26 -5.25 7.52
C SER A 314 -14.44 -4.45 8.10
N ASN A 315 -15.59 -5.11 8.20
CA ASN A 315 -16.81 -4.56 8.81
C ASN A 315 -17.25 -3.22 8.19
N LEU A 316 -17.12 -3.09 6.86
CA LEU A 316 -17.68 -1.94 6.16
C LEU A 316 -19.20 -1.91 6.39
N ALA A 317 -19.70 -0.82 6.94
CA ALA A 317 -21.11 -0.57 7.16
C ALA A 317 -21.45 0.88 6.76
N VAL A 318 -22.71 1.10 6.36
CA VAL A 318 -23.20 2.41 5.98
C VAL A 318 -24.52 2.67 6.67
N PHE A 319 -24.68 3.88 7.23
CA PHE A 319 -25.91 4.30 7.90
C PHE A 319 -26.47 5.52 7.17
N GLY A 320 -27.74 5.44 6.73
CA GLY A 320 -28.42 6.51 6.03
C GLY A 320 -28.78 7.68 6.96
N GLY A 321 -28.41 8.87 6.57
CA GLY A 321 -28.84 10.13 7.15
C GLY A 321 -29.61 10.98 6.13
N VAL A 322 -30.05 12.17 6.56
CA VAL A 322 -30.70 13.15 5.68
C VAL A 322 -29.65 13.76 4.76
N SER A 323 -29.80 13.60 3.44
CA SER A 323 -28.83 14.05 2.43
C SER A 323 -27.38 13.65 2.70
N GLN A 324 -27.16 12.58 3.46
CA GLN A 324 -25.83 12.07 3.79
C GLN A 324 -25.89 10.59 4.16
N ASN A 325 -24.75 9.91 4.02
CA ASN A 325 -24.53 8.59 4.58
C ASN A 325 -23.28 8.62 5.47
N TYR A 326 -23.29 7.84 6.54
CA TYR A 326 -22.14 7.62 7.40
C TYR A 326 -21.52 6.27 7.04
N VAL A 327 -20.32 6.30 6.48
CA VAL A 327 -19.57 5.11 6.13
C VAL A 327 -18.62 4.79 7.27
N SER A 328 -18.69 3.57 7.82
CA SER A 328 -17.82 3.12 8.92
C SER A 328 -17.16 1.79 8.59
N TRP A 329 -15.99 1.54 9.16
CA TRP A 329 -15.21 0.31 8.97
C TRP A 329 -14.30 0.05 10.16
N THR A 330 -13.74 -1.16 10.24
CA THR A 330 -12.66 -1.43 11.18
C THR A 330 -11.35 -0.94 10.58
N ALA A 331 -10.65 -0.04 11.30
CA ALA A 331 -9.37 0.49 10.88
C ALA A 331 -8.33 -0.62 10.68
N SER A 332 -7.45 -0.45 9.69
CA SER A 332 -6.35 -1.39 9.47
C SER A 332 -5.40 -1.41 10.67
N THR A 333 -4.99 -2.61 11.09
CA THR A 333 -3.94 -2.80 12.11
C THR A 333 -2.53 -2.70 11.52
N ASN A 334 -2.41 -2.55 10.19
CA ASN A 334 -1.13 -2.39 9.53
C ASN A 334 -0.60 -0.96 9.73
N GLN A 335 0.62 -0.85 10.27
CA GLN A 335 1.28 0.44 10.54
C GLN A 335 1.65 1.21 9.26
N GLU A 336 1.66 0.56 8.10
CA GLU A 336 1.91 1.19 6.81
C GLU A 336 0.65 1.87 6.22
N ALA A 337 -0.52 1.63 6.82
CA ALA A 337 -1.76 2.26 6.42
C ALA A 337 -1.70 3.78 6.68
N ILE A 338 -1.86 4.57 5.62
CA ILE A 338 -1.87 6.04 5.69
C ILE A 338 -3.25 6.63 5.47
N GLY A 339 -4.22 5.82 5.06
CA GLY A 339 -5.59 6.25 4.80
C GLY A 339 -6.45 5.17 4.15
N TYR A 340 -7.57 5.62 3.59
CA TYR A 340 -8.54 4.75 2.93
C TYR A 340 -9.08 5.39 1.67
N ARG A 341 -9.40 4.56 0.68
CA ARG A 341 -10.12 4.97 -0.53
C ARG A 341 -11.50 4.33 -0.55
N ILE A 342 -12.53 5.14 -0.52
CA ILE A 342 -13.92 4.73 -0.64
C ILE A 342 -14.35 4.96 -2.10
N LYS A 343 -14.77 3.92 -2.79
CA LYS A 343 -15.47 4.03 -4.06
C LYS A 343 -16.98 4.04 -3.80
N TRP A 344 -17.73 4.84 -4.56
CA TRP A 344 -19.17 4.91 -4.44
C TRP A 344 -19.88 5.18 -5.77
N GLY A 345 -21.16 4.85 -5.81
CA GLY A 345 -22.03 5.06 -6.97
C GLY A 345 -23.48 4.85 -6.62
N THR A 346 -24.39 5.08 -7.58
CA THR A 346 -25.84 4.87 -7.44
C THR A 346 -26.31 3.54 -8.05
N SER A 347 -25.39 2.75 -8.60
CA SER A 347 -25.69 1.44 -9.18
C SER A 347 -24.67 0.42 -8.68
N SER A 348 -25.15 -0.78 -8.32
CA SER A 348 -24.29 -1.89 -7.90
C SER A 348 -23.29 -2.26 -9.01
N GLY A 349 -22.04 -2.50 -8.64
CA GLY A 349 -20.94 -2.81 -9.55
C GLY A 349 -20.40 -1.63 -10.36
N ALA A 350 -21.01 -0.42 -10.26
CA ALA A 350 -20.60 0.79 -10.99
C ALA A 350 -20.17 1.92 -10.05
N LEU A 351 -19.14 1.66 -9.24
CA LEU A 351 -18.59 2.61 -8.26
C LEU A 351 -17.54 3.51 -8.91
N THR A 352 -17.99 4.55 -9.60
CA THR A 352 -17.12 5.42 -10.42
C THR A 352 -16.55 6.63 -9.66
N ASN A 353 -17.11 6.96 -8.51
CA ASN A 353 -16.68 8.11 -7.70
C ASN A 353 -15.76 7.66 -6.56
N ILE A 354 -14.93 8.58 -6.07
CA ILE A 354 -13.89 8.29 -5.06
C ILE A 354 -13.94 9.33 -3.94
N ILE A 355 -13.76 8.86 -2.70
CA ILE A 355 -13.45 9.68 -1.53
C ILE A 355 -12.18 9.12 -0.91
N ASP A 356 -11.12 9.93 -0.83
CA ASP A 356 -9.89 9.57 -0.12
C ASP A 356 -9.92 10.13 1.31
N VAL A 357 -9.68 9.26 2.29
CA VAL A 357 -9.68 9.56 3.71
C VAL A 357 -8.25 9.46 4.23
N THR A 358 -7.69 10.54 4.73
CA THR A 358 -6.34 10.58 5.29
C THR A 358 -6.33 10.10 6.74
N GLY A 359 -5.36 9.25 7.09
CA GLY A 359 -5.13 8.70 8.42
C GLY A 359 -5.46 7.21 8.54
N GLY A 360 -4.44 6.40 8.77
CA GLY A 360 -4.55 4.93 8.87
C GLY A 360 -5.40 4.43 10.06
N SER A 361 -5.59 5.25 11.09
CA SER A 361 -6.43 4.95 12.26
C SER A 361 -7.90 5.40 12.12
N LYS A 362 -8.27 6.02 11.00
CA LYS A 362 -9.66 6.42 10.73
C LYS A 362 -10.54 5.19 10.55
N SER A 363 -11.77 5.28 11.08
CA SER A 363 -12.77 4.21 11.05
C SER A 363 -14.14 4.67 10.55
N GLU A 364 -14.26 5.95 10.18
CA GLU A 364 -15.52 6.52 9.69
C GLU A 364 -15.30 7.71 8.76
N GLN A 365 -16.26 7.95 7.87
CA GLN A 365 -16.31 9.08 6.95
C GLN A 365 -17.76 9.46 6.64
N PRO A 366 -18.23 10.67 6.96
CA PRO A 366 -19.50 11.18 6.47
C PRO A 366 -19.39 11.48 4.96
N HIS A 367 -20.38 11.03 4.20
CA HIS A 367 -20.57 11.36 2.79
C HIS A 367 -21.81 12.24 2.65
N THR A 368 -21.63 13.52 2.49
CA THR A 368 -22.67 14.57 2.49
C THR A 368 -23.03 15.03 1.08
N GLY A 369 -24.12 15.81 0.96
CA GLY A 369 -24.57 16.37 -0.32
C GLY A 369 -25.29 15.36 -1.20
N LEU A 370 -25.77 14.26 -0.64
CA LEU A 370 -26.44 13.20 -1.35
C LEU A 370 -27.92 13.55 -1.61
N THR A 371 -28.46 12.99 -2.69
CA THR A 371 -29.89 13.09 -3.00
C THR A 371 -30.69 12.24 -2.03
N MET A 372 -31.68 12.83 -1.38
CA MET A 372 -32.58 12.13 -0.45
C MET A 372 -33.36 11.01 -1.13
N GLY A 373 -33.59 9.91 -0.42
CA GLY A 373 -34.31 8.75 -0.94
C GLY A 373 -33.58 7.96 -2.02
N THR A 374 -32.29 8.24 -2.24
CA THR A 374 -31.48 7.56 -3.24
C THR A 374 -30.60 6.52 -2.58
N ARG A 375 -30.52 5.32 -3.18
CA ARG A 375 -29.62 4.26 -2.74
C ARG A 375 -28.21 4.52 -3.28
N TYR A 376 -27.23 4.45 -2.39
CA TYR A 376 -25.80 4.57 -2.71
C TYR A 376 -25.08 3.27 -2.32
N TYR A 377 -24.13 2.90 -3.13
CA TYR A 377 -23.29 1.71 -2.98
C TYR A 377 -21.86 2.10 -2.68
N TYR A 378 -21.17 1.35 -1.83
CA TYR A 378 -19.83 1.67 -1.33
C TYR A 378 -18.94 0.45 -1.27
N SER A 379 -17.65 0.64 -1.51
CA SER A 379 -16.59 -0.33 -1.29
C SER A 379 -15.34 0.42 -0.86
N ILE A 380 -14.49 -0.17 -0.01
CA ILE A 380 -13.36 0.51 0.61
C ILE A 380 -12.08 -0.30 0.46
N ALA A 381 -10.95 0.40 0.25
CA ALA A 381 -9.60 -0.16 0.27
C ALA A 381 -8.71 0.62 1.23
N THR A 382 -7.71 -0.03 1.82
CA THR A 382 -6.65 0.64 2.58
C THR A 382 -5.68 1.31 1.62
N ILE A 383 -5.36 2.58 1.86
CA ILE A 383 -4.23 3.30 1.24
C ILE A 383 -3.02 3.08 2.14
N TYR A 384 -1.91 2.63 1.57
CA TYR A 384 -0.69 2.40 2.33
C TYR A 384 0.55 2.87 1.56
N THR A 385 1.63 3.13 2.30
CA THR A 385 2.94 3.38 1.72
C THR A 385 3.72 2.08 1.74
N ASP A 386 4.02 1.55 0.59
CA ASP A 386 5.00 0.48 0.47
C ASP A 386 6.22 1.01 -0.27
N MET A 387 7.29 1.26 0.47
CA MET A 387 8.58 1.68 -0.12
C MET A 387 9.19 0.59 -1.00
N ASN A 388 8.60 -0.61 -0.99
CA ASN A 388 9.07 -1.80 -1.68
C ASN A 388 8.18 -2.22 -2.85
N SER A 389 7.07 -1.54 -3.12
CA SER A 389 6.13 -1.94 -4.16
C SER A 389 6.18 -1.08 -5.43
N ALA A 390 5.65 -1.63 -6.52
CA ALA A 390 5.56 -0.97 -7.82
C ALA A 390 4.59 0.24 -7.86
N CYS A 391 3.87 0.53 -6.78
CA CYS A 391 2.99 1.66 -6.69
C CYS A 391 3.77 2.93 -6.35
N GLN A 392 4.04 3.75 -7.36
CA GLN A 392 4.92 4.93 -7.29
C GLN A 392 4.44 6.09 -6.39
N ALA A 393 3.24 6.05 -5.84
CA ALA A 393 2.70 7.10 -4.97
C ALA A 393 1.68 6.60 -3.94
N ILE A 394 0.69 5.79 -4.34
CA ILE A 394 -0.41 5.32 -3.48
C ILE A 394 -0.68 3.86 -3.80
N CYS A 395 -0.36 2.99 -2.85
CA CYS A 395 -0.71 1.58 -2.90
C CYS A 395 -2.11 1.37 -2.31
N LEU A 396 -2.88 0.47 -2.92
CA LEU A 396 -4.21 0.10 -2.45
C LEU A 396 -4.25 -1.41 -2.15
N SER A 397 -4.90 -1.76 -1.05
CA SER A 397 -5.36 -3.14 -0.84
C SER A 397 -6.41 -3.53 -1.88
N ASP A 398 -6.84 -4.78 -1.88
CA ASP A 398 -8.10 -5.14 -2.52
C ASP A 398 -9.24 -4.32 -1.91
N PHE A 399 -10.31 -4.11 -2.69
CA PHE A 399 -11.51 -3.47 -2.20
C PHE A 399 -12.37 -4.47 -1.42
N SER A 400 -13.05 -3.99 -0.36
CA SER A 400 -14.03 -4.78 0.39
C SER A 400 -15.19 -5.21 -0.50
N ALA A 401 -16.00 -6.15 -0.01
CA ALA A 401 -17.33 -6.39 -0.57
C ALA A 401 -18.14 -5.09 -0.57
N GLU A 402 -19.04 -4.96 -1.56
CA GLU A 402 -19.92 -3.81 -1.72
C GLU A 402 -21.02 -3.83 -0.64
N VAL A 403 -21.31 -2.68 -0.06
CA VAL A 403 -22.45 -2.42 0.81
C VAL A 403 -23.28 -1.28 0.27
N SER A 404 -24.57 -1.21 0.63
CA SER A 404 -25.43 -0.12 0.15
C SER A 404 -26.37 0.38 1.23
N GLU A 405 -26.74 1.65 1.13
CA GLU A 405 -27.72 2.29 2.02
C GLU A 405 -28.48 3.39 1.27
N THR A 406 -29.72 3.64 1.70
CA THR A 406 -30.59 4.68 1.14
C THR A 406 -30.60 5.90 2.04
N THR A 407 -30.35 7.08 1.47
CA THR A 407 -30.44 8.35 2.22
C THR A 407 -31.86 8.61 2.66
N ARG A 408 -32.01 9.21 3.83
CA ARG A 408 -33.32 9.53 4.43
C ARG A 408 -33.85 10.87 3.93
N PHE A 409 -35.18 11.02 3.94
CA PHE A 409 -35.84 12.28 3.64
C PHE A 409 -35.81 13.21 4.84
N ALA A 410 -35.65 14.52 4.61
CA ALA A 410 -35.77 15.59 5.62
C ALA A 410 -37.11 16.25 5.54
N ALA A 411 -38.17 15.60 5.94
CA ALA A 411 -39.41 16.29 6.27
C ALA A 411 -39.58 16.25 7.79
N THR A 412 -39.53 17.38 8.44
CA THR A 412 -39.87 17.51 9.84
C THR A 412 -41.31 17.99 9.94
N ASN A 413 -42.18 17.18 10.53
CA ASN A 413 -43.54 17.57 10.86
C ASN A 413 -43.60 17.81 12.37
N ALA A 414 -43.95 19.02 12.79
CA ALA A 414 -44.14 19.35 14.19
C ALA A 414 -45.64 19.35 14.50
N PHE A 415 -46.00 18.66 15.58
CA PHE A 415 -47.36 18.57 16.10
C PHE A 415 -47.42 19.29 17.44
N GLY A 416 -48.11 20.40 17.48
CA GLY A 416 -48.36 21.15 18.72
C GLY A 416 -49.63 20.68 19.42
N PHE A 417 -49.82 21.08 20.67
CA PHE A 417 -51.04 20.81 21.41
C PHE A 417 -52.26 21.50 20.80
N THR A 418 -53.33 20.76 20.53
CA THR A 418 -54.55 21.24 19.88
C THR A 418 -55.85 20.74 20.52
N GLU A 419 -55.76 19.98 21.63
CA GLU A 419 -56.89 19.28 22.27
C GLU A 419 -57.58 18.24 21.36
N THR A 420 -56.97 17.95 20.20
CA THR A 420 -57.53 17.02 19.21
C THR A 420 -56.46 16.04 18.76
N ILE A 421 -56.93 14.93 18.19
CA ILE A 421 -56.06 13.95 17.55
C ILE A 421 -55.59 14.51 16.22
N GLN A 422 -54.29 14.48 15.99
CA GLN A 422 -53.69 14.90 14.73
C GLN A 422 -53.27 13.65 13.92
N ALA A 423 -53.32 13.73 12.59
CA ALA A 423 -52.99 12.61 11.73
C ALA A 423 -51.70 12.90 10.95
N TYR A 424 -50.80 11.94 10.90
CA TYR A 424 -49.62 11.97 10.05
C TYR A 424 -49.66 10.82 9.05
N LYS A 425 -49.71 11.15 7.77
CA LYS A 425 -49.58 10.18 6.69
C LYS A 425 -48.12 9.98 6.36
N VAL A 426 -47.65 8.76 6.52
CA VAL A 426 -46.27 8.38 6.16
C VAL A 426 -46.08 8.56 4.64
N PRO A 427 -45.08 9.33 4.19
CA PRO A 427 -44.80 9.51 2.78
C PRO A 427 -44.42 8.21 2.07
N ASN A 428 -44.70 8.13 0.76
CA ASN A 428 -44.30 6.99 -0.04
C ASN A 428 -42.75 6.83 0.00
N GLY A 429 -42.29 5.59 0.18
CA GLY A 429 -40.88 5.26 0.26
C GLY A 429 -40.25 5.42 1.66
N VAL A 430 -40.96 5.99 2.63
CA VAL A 430 -40.47 6.13 4.00
C VAL A 430 -40.81 4.88 4.79
N THR A 431 -39.79 4.17 5.27
CA THR A 431 -39.93 2.95 6.09
C THR A 431 -39.53 3.17 7.54
N GLN A 432 -38.94 4.30 7.87
CA GLN A 432 -38.56 4.71 9.22
C GLN A 432 -38.76 6.20 9.43
N ILE A 433 -39.15 6.60 10.62
CA ILE A 433 -39.23 7.98 11.07
C ILE A 433 -38.48 8.15 12.39
N LEU A 434 -37.83 9.30 12.57
CA LEU A 434 -37.31 9.71 13.88
C LEU A 434 -38.41 10.47 14.62
N VAL A 435 -38.76 10.03 15.80
CA VAL A 435 -39.76 10.64 16.65
C VAL A 435 -39.09 11.33 17.84
N ASP A 436 -39.49 12.54 18.14
CA ASP A 436 -39.16 13.31 19.34
C ASP A 436 -40.45 13.70 20.03
N ALA A 437 -40.87 12.96 21.03
CA ALA A 437 -42.10 13.15 21.75
C ALA A 437 -41.83 13.75 23.13
N GLN A 438 -42.56 14.83 23.47
CA GLN A 438 -42.45 15.53 24.73
C GLN A 438 -43.82 15.57 25.40
N GLY A 439 -43.92 15.12 26.63
CA GLY A 439 -45.13 15.18 27.45
C GLY A 439 -45.44 16.57 27.92
N GLY A 440 -46.68 16.83 28.30
CA GLY A 440 -47.12 18.09 28.89
C GLY A 440 -46.55 18.32 30.27
N GLN A 441 -46.31 19.60 30.61
CA GLN A 441 -45.88 20.00 31.95
C GLN A 441 -47.08 19.95 32.93
N GLY A 442 -46.87 19.60 34.16
CA GLY A 442 -47.87 19.72 35.23
C GLY A 442 -48.17 21.16 35.55
N GLY A 443 -49.40 21.43 36.00
CA GLY A 443 -49.85 22.74 36.39
C GLY A 443 -49.17 23.31 37.61
N GLN A 444 -49.06 24.61 37.68
CA GLN A 444 -48.48 25.37 38.80
C GLN A 444 -49.41 25.36 40.02
N ALA A 445 -48.88 25.26 41.21
CA ALA A 445 -49.63 25.33 42.48
C ALA A 445 -49.03 26.38 43.42
N GLY A 446 -49.66 27.53 43.54
CA GLY A 446 -49.09 28.65 44.29
C GLY A 446 -47.76 29.13 43.71
N ALA A 447 -46.69 29.08 44.48
CA ALA A 447 -45.32 29.37 44.03
C ALA A 447 -44.58 28.17 43.49
N ALA A 448 -45.15 26.96 43.58
CA ALA A 448 -44.50 25.73 43.11
C ALA A 448 -44.78 25.48 41.64
N ILE A 449 -43.73 25.37 40.86
CA ILE A 449 -43.80 25.07 39.41
C ILE A 449 -44.10 23.59 39.24
N GLY A 450 -45.05 23.24 38.35
CA GLY A 450 -45.32 21.84 38.00
C GLY A 450 -44.13 21.16 37.35
N GLY A 451 -44.04 19.84 37.58
CA GLY A 451 -42.96 19.03 36.98
C GLY A 451 -42.96 19.09 35.44
N LEU A 452 -41.77 19.15 34.84
CA LEU A 452 -41.62 19.07 33.37
C LEU A 452 -42.07 17.72 32.82
N GLY A 453 -42.66 17.74 31.63
CA GLY A 453 -42.95 16.51 30.91
C GLY A 453 -41.68 15.74 30.49
N GLY A 454 -41.80 14.43 30.41
CA GLY A 454 -40.72 13.59 29.94
C GLY A 454 -40.54 13.73 28.42
N ARG A 455 -39.34 13.39 27.91
CA ARG A 455 -38.99 13.35 26.49
C ARG A 455 -38.56 11.98 26.07
N VAL A 456 -39.03 11.51 24.90
CA VAL A 456 -38.61 10.24 24.27
C VAL A 456 -38.15 10.55 22.85
N GLN A 457 -36.96 10.10 22.51
CA GLN A 457 -36.45 10.11 21.14
C GLN A 457 -36.22 8.69 20.68
N ALA A 458 -36.80 8.30 19.54
CA ALA A 458 -36.70 6.95 19.02
C ALA A 458 -36.88 6.92 17.50
N THR A 459 -36.27 5.94 16.85
CA THR A 459 -36.60 5.58 15.47
C THR A 459 -37.75 4.57 15.47
N LEU A 460 -38.79 4.88 14.70
CA LEU A 460 -39.98 4.05 14.55
C LEU A 460 -40.02 3.48 13.13
N ASP A 461 -40.11 2.16 13.01
CA ASP A 461 -40.38 1.50 11.72
C ASP A 461 -41.81 1.78 11.30
N VAL A 462 -42.01 2.17 10.05
CA VAL A 462 -43.31 2.57 9.49
C VAL A 462 -43.54 1.94 8.12
N THR A 463 -44.81 1.81 7.74
CA THR A 463 -45.19 1.37 6.38
C THR A 463 -45.49 2.59 5.51
N PRO A 464 -44.90 2.71 4.28
CA PRO A 464 -45.24 3.79 3.37
C PRO A 464 -46.76 3.88 3.14
N GLY A 465 -47.31 5.10 3.31
CA GLY A 465 -48.72 5.39 3.15
C GLY A 465 -49.61 5.09 4.37
N GLU A 466 -49.09 4.50 5.47
CA GLU A 466 -49.87 4.32 6.69
C GLU A 466 -50.19 5.69 7.33
N THR A 467 -51.26 5.73 8.09
CA THR A 467 -51.64 6.89 8.89
C THR A 467 -51.36 6.64 10.35
N LEU A 468 -50.55 7.47 10.96
CA LEU A 468 -50.26 7.51 12.39
C LEU A 468 -51.10 8.60 13.04
N PHE A 469 -51.69 8.30 14.20
CA PHE A 469 -52.46 9.26 14.99
C PHE A 469 -51.62 9.78 16.15
N VAL A 470 -51.41 11.10 16.17
CA VAL A 470 -50.53 11.77 17.13
C VAL A 470 -51.41 12.45 18.19
N TYR A 471 -51.15 12.09 19.42
CA TYR A 471 -51.80 12.64 20.62
C TYR A 471 -50.76 13.46 21.34
N VAL A 472 -50.90 14.81 21.33
CA VAL A 472 -49.98 15.70 22.01
C VAL A 472 -50.54 16.05 23.40
N GLY A 473 -49.75 15.74 24.44
CA GLY A 473 -50.19 16.00 25.81
C GLY A 473 -50.35 17.47 26.15
N GLY A 474 -51.45 17.81 26.74
CA GLY A 474 -51.72 19.16 27.24
C GLY A 474 -51.02 19.42 28.55
N GLY A 475 -50.71 20.68 28.84
CA GLY A 475 -50.29 21.10 30.18
C GLY A 475 -51.38 20.91 31.22
N GLY A 476 -51.03 20.59 32.44
CA GLY A 476 -51.99 20.58 33.54
C GLY A 476 -52.47 22.01 33.91
N GLY A 477 -53.71 22.13 34.31
CA GLY A 477 -54.26 23.41 34.72
C GLY A 477 -53.53 24.00 35.95
N ASP A 478 -53.32 25.33 35.91
CA ASP A 478 -52.65 26.06 36.97
C ASP A 478 -53.61 26.43 38.10
N ASN A 479 -53.18 26.30 39.31
CA ASN A 479 -53.82 26.81 40.52
C ASN A 479 -53.06 28.04 41.04
N HIS A 480 -52.89 29.07 40.20
CA HIS A 480 -52.21 30.31 40.55
C HIS A 480 -52.87 31.55 39.85
N PRO A 481 -53.21 32.65 40.53
CA PRO A 481 -53.17 32.77 41.99
C PRO A 481 -54.24 31.88 42.61
N ALA A 482 -54.00 31.39 43.85
CA ALA A 482 -54.82 30.36 44.52
C ALA A 482 -56.32 30.70 44.41
N LYS A 483 -56.93 30.22 43.36
CA LYS A 483 -58.37 30.15 43.21
C LYS A 483 -58.73 28.75 43.67
N TYR A 484 -59.45 28.66 44.79
CA TYR A 484 -60.02 27.39 45.26
C TYR A 484 -61.08 26.90 44.26
N GLN A 485 -60.67 26.60 43.04
CA GLN A 485 -61.48 25.90 42.05
C GLN A 485 -61.18 24.41 42.12
N THR A 486 -62.16 23.66 42.46
CA THR A 486 -62.11 22.18 42.34
C THR A 486 -63.13 21.76 41.31
N PRO A 487 -62.77 20.94 40.39
CA PRO A 487 -61.46 20.34 40.10
C PRO A 487 -60.61 21.24 39.17
N ILE A 488 -59.29 21.25 39.34
CA ILE A 488 -58.34 21.82 38.41
C ILE A 488 -58.04 20.74 37.38
N THR A 489 -58.40 21.02 36.13
CA THR A 489 -58.32 20.01 35.07
C THR A 489 -56.89 19.51 34.79
N GLY A 490 -56.74 18.21 34.72
CA GLY A 490 -55.54 17.59 34.19
C GLY A 490 -55.33 17.88 32.71
N GLY A 491 -54.07 17.84 32.25
CA GLY A 491 -53.71 18.01 30.84
C GLY A 491 -54.35 16.94 29.96
N TRP A 492 -54.76 17.34 28.77
CA TRP A 492 -55.35 16.46 27.78
C TRP A 492 -54.41 15.27 27.46
N ASN A 493 -54.97 14.10 27.22
CA ASN A 493 -54.33 12.82 27.01
C ASN A 493 -53.70 12.25 28.31
N GLY A 494 -54.52 12.21 29.38
CA GLY A 494 -54.27 11.38 30.59
C GLY A 494 -53.67 12.12 31.76
N GLY A 495 -53.64 13.45 31.77
CA GLY A 495 -53.28 14.23 32.96
C GLY A 495 -54.36 14.08 34.04
N GLY A 496 -53.99 13.82 35.29
CA GLY A 496 -54.93 13.75 36.42
C GLY A 496 -55.33 15.12 36.89
N ASP A 497 -56.62 15.29 37.33
CA ASP A 497 -57.13 16.50 37.93
C ASP A 497 -56.47 16.80 39.26
N GLY A 498 -56.21 18.09 39.49
CA GLY A 498 -55.74 18.59 40.76
C GLY A 498 -56.88 18.81 41.76
N THR A 499 -56.66 18.57 43.03
CA THR A 499 -57.64 18.84 44.09
C THR A 499 -57.07 19.75 45.18
N GLY A 500 -57.89 20.58 45.78
CA GLY A 500 -57.48 21.51 46.82
C GLY A 500 -56.53 22.58 46.35
N THR A 501 -55.31 22.61 46.82
CA THR A 501 -54.28 23.57 46.42
C THR A 501 -53.35 23.06 45.34
N GLY A 502 -53.54 21.85 44.78
CA GLY A 502 -52.69 21.23 43.79
C GLY A 502 -52.99 21.67 42.35
N GLY A 503 -52.00 21.75 41.52
CA GLY A 503 -52.14 21.91 40.06
C GLY A 503 -52.52 20.57 39.40
N GLY A 504 -53.07 20.62 38.17
CA GLY A 504 -53.34 19.41 37.39
C GLY A 504 -52.07 18.72 36.84
N GLY A 505 -52.12 17.41 36.65
CA GLY A 505 -51.05 16.67 36.02
C GLY A 505 -50.93 16.96 34.53
N GLY A 506 -49.73 16.96 33.96
CA GLY A 506 -49.53 17.07 32.51
C GLY A 506 -49.96 15.79 31.78
N GLY A 507 -50.46 15.94 30.53
CA GLY A 507 -50.84 14.83 29.68
C GLY A 507 -49.66 14.19 28.97
N ALA A 508 -49.81 12.94 28.57
CA ALA A 508 -48.81 12.21 27.78
C ALA A 508 -48.87 12.57 26.31
N THR A 509 -47.72 12.55 25.62
CA THR A 509 -47.65 12.59 24.15
C THR A 509 -47.37 11.21 23.64
N ASP A 510 -48.21 10.70 22.74
CA ASP A 510 -48.05 9.38 22.16
C ASP A 510 -48.44 9.33 20.67
N ILE A 511 -47.98 8.25 20.01
CA ILE A 511 -48.32 7.96 18.60
C ILE A 511 -48.98 6.59 18.57
N ARG A 512 -50.10 6.51 17.85
CA ARG A 512 -50.90 5.27 17.73
C ARG A 512 -51.09 4.94 16.26
N ARG A 513 -51.04 3.62 15.94
CA ARG A 513 -51.40 3.12 14.61
C ARG A 513 -52.92 2.95 14.51
N GLY A 514 -53.50 3.45 13.43
CA GLY A 514 -54.89 3.25 13.10
C GLY A 514 -55.10 2.01 12.22
N THR A 515 -56.37 1.60 12.07
CA THR A 515 -56.74 0.58 11.08
C THR A 515 -56.99 1.26 9.74
N ASN A 516 -56.34 0.76 8.65
CA ASN A 516 -56.46 1.39 7.33
C ASN A 516 -57.88 1.25 6.77
N VAL A 517 -58.44 2.34 6.24
CA VAL A 517 -59.65 2.33 5.46
C VAL A 517 -59.29 1.97 4.02
N VAL A 518 -59.85 0.91 3.50
CA VAL A 518 -59.60 0.38 2.14
C VAL A 518 -60.72 0.73 1.16
N ASN A 519 -61.89 1.08 1.65
CA ASN A 519 -63.00 1.54 0.84
C ASN A 519 -63.91 2.50 1.63
N ALA A 520 -64.46 3.46 0.94
CA ALA A 520 -65.39 4.44 1.53
C ALA A 520 -66.51 4.75 0.55
N SER A 521 -67.77 4.75 1.04
CA SER A 521 -68.92 5.12 0.24
C SER A 521 -69.91 5.98 1.08
N LEU A 522 -70.61 6.91 0.43
CA LEU A 522 -71.62 7.73 1.04
C LEU A 522 -72.95 7.56 0.29
N THR A 523 -73.96 7.01 0.96
CA THR A 523 -75.27 6.80 0.39
C THR A 523 -76.30 7.31 1.38
N THR A 524 -77.24 8.15 0.90
CA THR A 524 -78.33 8.74 1.70
C THR A 524 -77.87 9.32 3.06
N ARG A 525 -76.77 10.05 3.07
CA ARG A 525 -76.12 10.66 4.27
C ARG A 525 -75.51 9.64 5.26
N VAL A 526 -75.38 8.38 4.87
CA VAL A 526 -74.71 7.36 5.67
C VAL A 526 -73.38 7.04 5.01
N ALA A 527 -72.28 7.30 5.72
CA ALA A 527 -70.94 6.93 5.32
C ALA A 527 -70.68 5.47 5.75
N THR A 528 -70.23 4.64 4.81
CA THR A 528 -69.78 3.28 5.09
C THR A 528 -68.29 3.21 4.79
N LEU A 529 -67.48 2.83 5.80
CA LEU A 529 -66.04 2.64 5.68
C LEU A 529 -65.71 1.19 5.87
N THR A 530 -64.90 0.66 4.96
CA THR A 530 -64.37 -0.72 5.09
C THR A 530 -62.91 -0.62 5.50
N THR A 531 -62.54 -1.35 6.53
CA THR A 531 -61.15 -1.38 7.05
C THR A 531 -60.44 -2.65 6.61
N SER A 532 -59.08 -2.59 6.51
CA SER A 532 -58.24 -3.74 6.11
C SER A 532 -58.18 -4.84 7.17
N GLY A 533 -58.63 -4.57 8.37
CA GLY A 533 -58.69 -5.54 9.48
C GLY A 533 -59.76 -5.11 10.49
N ALA A 534 -59.92 -5.86 11.56
CA ALA A 534 -60.89 -5.54 12.62
C ALA A 534 -60.54 -4.20 13.26
N HIS A 535 -61.49 -3.28 13.30
CA HIS A 535 -61.30 -1.91 13.83
C HIS A 535 -61.58 -1.81 15.34
N GLY A 536 -62.23 -2.79 15.94
CA GLY A 536 -62.50 -2.82 17.37
C GLY A 536 -63.52 -1.76 17.84
N LEU A 537 -64.17 -1.02 16.93
CA LEU A 537 -65.16 0.02 17.28
C LEU A 537 -66.52 -0.65 17.59
N ALA A 538 -67.19 -0.10 18.59
CA ALA A 538 -68.58 -0.41 18.95
C ALA A 538 -69.51 0.79 18.69
N VAL A 539 -70.79 0.53 18.57
CA VAL A 539 -71.80 1.60 18.44
C VAL A 539 -71.69 2.58 19.62
N GLY A 540 -71.64 3.87 19.33
CA GLY A 540 -71.44 4.90 20.34
C GLY A 540 -69.99 5.27 20.64
N ASN A 541 -69.01 4.59 20.04
CA ASN A 541 -67.64 5.04 20.16
C ASN A 541 -67.39 6.29 19.29
N SER A 542 -66.67 7.25 19.82
CA SER A 542 -66.11 8.36 19.04
C SER A 542 -64.79 7.92 18.40
N PHE A 543 -64.61 8.23 17.14
CA PHE A 543 -63.41 7.88 16.39
C PHE A 543 -63.05 8.97 15.39
N VAL A 544 -61.81 8.97 14.94
CA VAL A 544 -61.27 9.89 13.94
C VAL A 544 -60.98 9.16 12.65
N VAL A 545 -61.47 9.66 11.55
CA VAL A 545 -61.12 9.25 10.18
C VAL A 545 -60.21 10.30 9.60
N ALA A 546 -59.09 9.89 9.02
CA ALA A 546 -58.12 10.78 8.43
C ALA A 546 -57.49 10.21 7.16
N ASN A 547 -57.16 11.08 6.23
CA ASN A 547 -56.49 10.75 4.95
C ASN A 547 -57.30 9.85 4.02
N VAL A 548 -58.62 9.74 4.19
CA VAL A 548 -59.55 9.08 3.28
C VAL A 548 -60.06 10.09 2.23
N GLY A 549 -60.09 11.35 2.59
CA GLY A 549 -60.58 12.44 1.76
C GLY A 549 -62.02 12.89 2.10
N ALA A 550 -62.36 14.14 1.68
CA ALA A 550 -63.72 14.65 1.89
C ALA A 550 -64.74 13.79 1.11
N PRO A 551 -65.94 13.51 1.66
CA PRO A 551 -66.48 14.04 2.92
C PRO A 551 -66.27 13.10 4.13
N PHE A 552 -65.30 12.16 4.07
CA PHE A 552 -65.16 11.11 5.07
C PHE A 552 -64.25 11.46 6.23
N ASP A 553 -63.27 12.38 6.02
CA ASP A 553 -62.36 12.79 7.08
C ASP A 553 -63.08 13.60 8.15
N GLY A 554 -62.84 13.31 9.42
CA GLY A 554 -63.46 13.99 10.55
C GLY A 554 -63.47 13.17 11.83
N THR A 555 -64.06 13.77 12.85
CA THR A 555 -64.33 13.12 14.14
C THR A 555 -65.80 12.76 14.20
N PHE A 556 -66.12 11.54 14.50
CA PHE A 556 -67.48 11.01 14.48
C PHE A 556 -67.83 10.31 15.77
#